data_fe32be5c688d4e5b7eacc24fa94fe29e
#
_entry.id   fe32be5c688d4e5b7eacc24fa94fe29e
#
_cell.length_a   1.000
_cell.length_b   1.000
_cell.length_c   1.000
_cell.angle_alpha   90.00
_cell.angle_beta   90.00
_cell.angle_gamma   90.00
#
_symmetry.space_group_name_H-M   'P 1'
#
loop_
_entity.id
_entity.type
_entity.pdbx_description
1 polymer ?
#
loop_
_entity_poly.entity_id
_entity_poly.type
_entity_poly.pdbx_seq_one_letter_code
_entity_poly.pdbx_strand_id
1 'polypeptide(L)'
;MKNPHIVIVEDEPKIIHLVREVLSASGFEVSAAHNGKTGLELVAMEQPDLVILDILLPGGMDGYEVAQRLHEFSDVPIVMLTGKARENDMLHGFDVGADDYITKPFSSKELLARIKAVLKRSQKGSDKAPDEHEIICGDVRIDLARRRVTVAEREIHLTSTEYNLLHELAVHRNQVLLHEQLLNTVWGSEYTNDVDYLRAYIHSLRQKIETDPANPKIILRCPGVGYSLVCTDSSN
;
A
#
# COMPACT_ATOMS: atom_id res chain seq x y z
N MET A 1 -26.34 -0.50 -0.03
CA MET A 1 -24.91 -0.34 0.34
C MET A 1 -24.53 1.08 0.01
N LYS A 2 -23.76 1.77 0.87
CA LYS A 2 -23.24 3.11 0.56
C LYS A 2 -22.19 2.97 -0.56
N ASN A 3 -22.23 3.86 -1.54
CA ASN A 3 -21.19 3.89 -2.58
C ASN A 3 -19.83 4.26 -1.92
N PRO A 4 -18.72 3.61 -2.30
CA PRO A 4 -17.41 4.01 -1.78
C PRO A 4 -17.09 5.45 -2.18
N HIS A 5 -16.55 6.20 -1.22
CA HIS A 5 -16.22 7.61 -1.39
C HIS A 5 -14.72 7.79 -1.60
N ILE A 6 -14.34 8.51 -2.65
CA ILE A 6 -12.96 8.75 -3.06
C ILE A 6 -12.67 10.26 -3.04
N VAL A 7 -11.59 10.65 -2.39
CA VAL A 7 -11.08 12.02 -2.47
C VAL A 7 -9.93 12.04 -3.48
N ILE A 8 -9.99 12.99 -4.43
CA ILE A 8 -8.88 13.28 -5.35
C ILE A 8 -8.21 14.59 -4.93
N VAL A 9 -6.88 14.59 -4.79
CA VAL A 9 -6.04 15.75 -4.55
C VAL A 9 -5.14 15.96 -5.77
N GLU A 10 -5.48 16.92 -6.59
CA GLU A 10 -4.89 17.17 -7.92
C GLU A 10 -5.13 18.63 -8.29
N ASP A 11 -4.15 19.32 -8.85
CA ASP A 11 -4.28 20.72 -9.21
C ASP A 11 -4.80 20.94 -10.65
N GLU A 12 -4.63 19.95 -11.54
CA GLU A 12 -5.06 20.08 -12.94
C GLU A 12 -6.56 19.75 -13.12
N PRO A 13 -7.42 20.76 -13.48
CA PRO A 13 -8.86 20.55 -13.58
C PRO A 13 -9.28 19.50 -14.60
N LYS A 14 -8.48 19.30 -15.65
CA LYS A 14 -8.76 18.29 -16.69
C LYS A 14 -8.62 16.87 -16.14
N ILE A 15 -7.60 16.63 -15.30
CA ILE A 15 -7.38 15.33 -14.66
C ILE A 15 -8.48 15.06 -13.64
N ILE A 16 -8.81 16.05 -12.81
CA ILE A 16 -9.93 15.95 -11.85
C ILE A 16 -11.23 15.59 -12.59
N HIS A 17 -11.53 16.28 -13.68
CA HIS A 17 -12.75 16.03 -14.44
C HIS A 17 -12.77 14.62 -15.02
N LEU A 18 -11.68 14.17 -15.66
CA LEU A 18 -11.54 12.83 -16.21
C LEU A 18 -11.73 11.75 -15.13
N VAL A 19 -11.02 11.89 -14.02
CA VAL A 19 -11.08 10.90 -12.91
C VAL A 19 -12.48 10.86 -12.33
N ARG A 20 -13.11 12.03 -12.09
CA ARG A 20 -14.48 12.14 -11.57
C ARG A 20 -15.47 11.46 -12.50
N GLU A 21 -15.42 11.72 -13.81
CA GLU A 21 -16.33 11.09 -14.78
C GLU A 21 -16.19 9.56 -14.75
N VAL A 22 -14.97 9.05 -14.81
CA VAL A 22 -14.69 7.60 -14.83
C VAL A 22 -15.18 6.92 -13.55
N LEU A 23 -14.90 7.52 -12.40
CA LEU A 23 -15.25 6.95 -11.10
C LEU A 23 -16.76 7.03 -10.83
N SER A 24 -17.39 8.19 -11.11
CA SER A 24 -18.83 8.37 -10.92
C SER A 24 -19.64 7.44 -11.83
N ALA A 25 -19.20 7.24 -13.08
CA ALA A 25 -19.82 6.26 -13.99
C ALA A 25 -19.69 4.82 -13.47
N SER A 26 -18.74 4.55 -12.58
CA SER A 26 -18.52 3.24 -11.96
C SER A 26 -19.16 3.10 -10.58
N GLY A 27 -19.95 4.09 -10.13
CA GLY A 27 -20.70 4.06 -8.88
C GLY A 27 -19.94 4.55 -7.66
N PHE A 28 -18.83 5.28 -7.82
CA PHE A 28 -18.11 5.91 -6.73
C PHE A 28 -18.61 7.34 -6.48
N GLU A 29 -18.61 7.78 -5.21
CA GLU A 29 -18.73 9.18 -4.86
C GLU A 29 -17.34 9.84 -4.90
N VAL A 30 -17.23 11.06 -5.45
CA VAL A 30 -15.92 11.71 -5.66
C VAL A 30 -15.94 13.15 -5.21
N SER A 31 -15.10 13.49 -4.24
CA SER A 31 -14.74 14.83 -3.82
C SER A 31 -13.36 15.22 -4.35
N ALA A 32 -13.08 16.50 -4.52
CA ALA A 32 -11.79 16.95 -5.04
C ALA A 32 -11.24 18.16 -4.29
N ALA A 33 -9.92 18.16 -4.08
CA ALA A 33 -9.14 19.27 -3.57
C ALA A 33 -8.02 19.62 -4.57
N HIS A 34 -7.63 20.89 -4.62
CA HIS A 34 -6.68 21.41 -5.61
C HIS A 34 -5.25 21.64 -5.08
N ASN A 35 -5.01 21.33 -3.81
CA ASN A 35 -3.70 21.42 -3.16
C ASN A 35 -3.65 20.54 -1.91
N GLY A 36 -2.45 20.30 -1.40
CA GLY A 36 -2.25 19.39 -0.27
C GLY A 36 -2.99 19.81 1.01
N LYS A 37 -2.99 21.11 1.34
CA LYS A 37 -3.67 21.59 2.55
C LYS A 37 -5.17 21.31 2.53
N THR A 38 -5.84 21.71 1.46
CA THR A 38 -7.29 21.45 1.30
C THR A 38 -7.59 19.96 1.17
N GLY A 39 -6.66 19.17 0.64
CA GLY A 39 -6.75 17.71 0.60
C GLY A 39 -6.78 17.10 2.00
N LEU A 40 -5.85 17.48 2.87
CA LEU A 40 -5.81 17.03 4.26
C LEU A 40 -7.09 17.38 5.02
N GLU A 41 -7.56 18.63 4.89
CA GLU A 41 -8.80 19.10 5.52
C GLU A 41 -10.01 18.28 5.04
N LEU A 42 -10.09 18.03 3.72
CA LEU A 42 -11.19 17.29 3.11
C LEU A 42 -11.23 15.82 3.58
N VAL A 43 -10.07 15.17 3.61
CA VAL A 43 -9.96 13.77 4.10
C VAL A 43 -10.35 13.66 5.57
N ALA A 44 -9.92 14.61 6.41
CA ALA A 44 -10.27 14.62 7.82
C ALA A 44 -11.79 14.82 8.04
N MET A 45 -12.45 15.63 7.22
CA MET A 45 -13.89 15.92 7.33
C MET A 45 -14.76 14.81 6.76
N GLU A 46 -14.40 14.25 5.59
CA GLU A 46 -15.26 13.36 4.83
C GLU A 46 -14.96 11.88 5.07
N GLN A 47 -13.79 11.55 5.63
CA GLN A 47 -13.33 10.18 5.93
C GLN A 47 -13.56 9.22 4.73
N PRO A 48 -12.91 9.47 3.59
CA PRO A 48 -13.11 8.69 2.38
C PRO A 48 -12.60 7.25 2.52
N ASP A 49 -13.05 6.38 1.63
CA ASP A 49 -12.59 4.99 1.52
C ASP A 49 -11.25 4.86 0.80
N LEU A 50 -10.84 5.90 0.03
CA LEU A 50 -9.58 5.94 -0.72
C LEU A 50 -9.23 7.39 -1.09
N VAL A 51 -7.92 7.69 -1.13
CA VAL A 51 -7.38 8.96 -1.62
C VAL A 51 -6.59 8.73 -2.91
N ILE A 52 -6.89 9.51 -3.95
CA ILE A 52 -6.04 9.64 -5.13
C ILE A 52 -5.25 10.94 -4.98
N LEU A 53 -3.93 10.86 -5.06
CA LEU A 53 -3.05 11.95 -4.68
C LEU A 53 -1.99 12.22 -5.74
N ASP A 54 -1.98 13.42 -6.33
CA ASP A 54 -0.88 13.82 -7.20
C ASP A 54 0.38 14.09 -6.39
N ILE A 55 1.52 13.68 -6.93
CA ILE A 55 2.83 13.98 -6.35
C ILE A 55 3.16 15.45 -6.47
N LEU A 56 2.87 16.06 -7.62
CA LEU A 56 3.23 17.43 -7.92
C LEU A 56 2.07 18.38 -7.59
N LEU A 57 1.99 18.81 -6.36
CA LEU A 57 0.95 19.74 -5.91
C LEU A 57 1.50 21.16 -5.73
N PRO A 58 0.70 22.19 -6.01
CA PRO A 58 1.05 23.58 -5.72
C PRO A 58 0.91 23.91 -4.23
N GLY A 59 1.58 24.98 -3.78
CA GLY A 59 1.37 25.54 -2.43
C GLY A 59 2.37 25.09 -1.38
N GLY A 60 3.53 24.53 -1.79
CA GLY A 60 4.66 24.27 -0.90
C GLY A 60 4.60 22.96 -0.14
N MET A 61 3.58 22.11 -0.39
CA MET A 61 3.44 20.76 0.14
C MET A 61 3.22 19.82 -1.04
N ASP A 62 4.15 18.91 -1.28
CA ASP A 62 4.03 17.89 -2.33
C ASP A 62 3.15 16.71 -1.88
N GLY A 63 2.86 15.79 -2.82
CA GLY A 63 2.02 14.63 -2.52
C GLY A 63 2.65 13.66 -1.51
N TYR A 64 3.97 13.58 -1.43
CA TYR A 64 4.65 12.74 -0.45
C TYR A 64 4.45 13.28 0.97
N GLU A 65 4.60 14.59 1.16
CA GLU A 65 4.35 15.25 2.44
C GLU A 65 2.87 15.13 2.84
N VAL A 66 1.95 15.23 1.88
CA VAL A 66 0.51 15.01 2.13
C VAL A 66 0.26 13.58 2.58
N ALA A 67 0.81 12.56 1.90
CA ALA A 67 0.65 11.17 2.27
C ALA A 67 1.18 10.88 3.69
N GLN A 68 2.36 11.38 4.01
CA GLN A 68 2.96 11.23 5.33
C GLN A 68 2.06 11.83 6.43
N ARG A 69 1.54 13.04 6.22
CA ARG A 69 0.63 13.70 7.18
C ARG A 69 -0.74 13.01 7.28
N LEU A 70 -1.25 12.44 6.18
CA LEU A 70 -2.47 11.63 6.22
C LEU A 70 -2.30 10.45 7.15
N HIS A 71 -1.18 9.74 7.09
CA HIS A 71 -0.91 8.59 7.94
C HIS A 71 -0.69 8.90 9.42
N GLU A 72 -0.53 10.19 9.81
CA GLU A 72 -0.51 10.59 11.21
C GLU A 72 -1.89 10.47 11.89
N PHE A 73 -2.99 10.51 11.11
CA PHE A 73 -4.35 10.50 11.67
C PHE A 73 -5.35 9.57 10.95
N SER A 74 -4.96 8.92 9.85
CA SER A 74 -5.86 8.09 9.05
C SER A 74 -5.11 6.92 8.40
N ASP A 75 -5.75 5.74 8.37
CA ASP A 75 -5.31 4.55 7.65
C ASP A 75 -5.92 4.46 6.25
N VAL A 76 -6.44 5.58 5.72
CA VAL A 76 -7.04 5.62 4.39
C VAL A 76 -6.03 5.19 3.33
N PRO A 77 -6.37 4.23 2.46
CA PRO A 77 -5.46 3.82 1.40
C PRO A 77 -5.23 4.95 0.39
N ILE A 78 -3.97 5.09 -0.05
CA ILE A 78 -3.52 6.15 -0.93
C ILE A 78 -3.02 5.58 -2.26
N VAL A 79 -3.58 6.07 -3.36
CA VAL A 79 -3.12 5.82 -4.73
C VAL A 79 -2.46 7.08 -5.27
N MET A 80 -1.15 7.03 -5.52
CA MET A 80 -0.41 8.17 -6.04
C MET A 80 -0.58 8.31 -7.55
N LEU A 81 -0.77 9.53 -8.04
CA LEU A 81 -0.65 9.89 -9.45
C LEU A 81 0.74 10.46 -9.72
N THR A 82 1.45 9.95 -10.72
CA THR A 82 2.82 10.41 -11.03
C THR A 82 3.02 10.65 -12.52
N GLY A 83 3.70 11.73 -12.86
CA GLY A 83 4.10 12.03 -14.25
C GLY A 83 5.35 11.29 -14.73
N LYS A 84 6.08 10.60 -13.85
CA LYS A 84 7.31 9.87 -14.16
C LYS A 84 7.41 8.63 -13.29
N ALA A 85 7.37 7.47 -13.92
CA ALA A 85 7.71 6.19 -13.28
C ALA A 85 9.25 6.04 -13.24
N ARG A 86 9.95 6.82 -12.41
CA ARG A 86 11.32 6.49 -12.06
C ARG A 86 11.29 5.56 -10.86
N GLU A 87 12.09 4.51 -10.90
CA GLU A 87 12.21 3.54 -9.80
C GLU A 87 12.46 4.23 -8.44
N ASN A 88 13.26 5.30 -8.42
CA ASN A 88 13.51 6.09 -7.21
C ASN A 88 12.27 6.87 -6.71
N ASP A 89 11.40 7.33 -7.60
CA ASP A 89 10.18 8.06 -7.21
C ASP A 89 9.15 7.08 -6.61
N MET A 90 9.07 5.85 -7.15
CA MET A 90 8.26 4.78 -6.59
C MET A 90 8.77 4.33 -5.22
N LEU A 91 10.10 4.11 -5.06
CA LEU A 91 10.69 3.72 -3.78
C LEU A 91 10.38 4.75 -2.69
N HIS A 92 10.59 6.03 -3.00
CA HIS A 92 10.30 7.11 -2.05
C HIS A 92 8.82 7.17 -1.66
N GLY A 93 7.94 6.95 -2.60
CA GLY A 93 6.51 6.98 -2.32
C GLY A 93 6.01 5.79 -1.52
N PHE A 94 6.59 4.61 -1.66
CA PHE A 94 6.27 3.48 -0.80
C PHE A 94 6.78 3.68 0.63
N ASP A 95 7.93 4.36 0.80
CA ASP A 95 8.45 4.73 2.13
C ASP A 95 7.50 5.69 2.87
N VAL A 96 6.73 6.53 2.16
CA VAL A 96 5.72 7.41 2.76
C VAL A 96 4.33 6.78 2.87
N GLY A 97 4.18 5.51 2.49
CA GLY A 97 2.98 4.71 2.76
C GLY A 97 1.92 4.68 1.66
N ALA A 98 2.27 4.93 0.40
CA ALA A 98 1.33 4.73 -0.70
C ALA A 98 0.97 3.25 -0.90
N ASP A 99 -0.30 2.96 -1.19
CA ASP A 99 -0.81 1.61 -1.45
C ASP A 99 -0.76 1.22 -2.93
N ASP A 100 -0.67 2.18 -3.84
CA ASP A 100 -0.52 1.96 -5.28
C ASP A 100 -0.06 3.24 -6.00
N TYR A 101 0.37 3.07 -7.27
CA TYR A 101 0.82 4.14 -8.18
C TYR A 101 0.14 4.04 -9.54
N ILE A 102 -0.22 5.19 -10.09
CA ILE A 102 -0.72 5.31 -11.46
C ILE A 102 0.13 6.33 -12.19
N THR A 103 0.77 5.91 -13.28
CA THR A 103 1.58 6.80 -14.13
C THR A 103 0.71 7.59 -15.11
N LYS A 104 0.91 8.88 -15.17
CA LYS A 104 0.32 9.76 -16.20
C LYS A 104 1.15 9.67 -17.50
N PRO A 105 0.52 9.47 -18.69
CA PRO A 105 -0.92 9.32 -18.92
C PRO A 105 -1.41 7.90 -18.62
N PHE A 106 -2.60 7.79 -18.03
CA PHE A 106 -3.27 6.53 -17.70
C PHE A 106 -4.56 6.34 -18.49
N SER A 107 -4.99 5.09 -18.64
CA SER A 107 -6.30 4.76 -19.20
C SER A 107 -7.35 4.69 -18.11
N SER A 108 -8.63 4.96 -18.47
CA SER A 108 -9.77 4.79 -17.55
C SER A 108 -9.88 3.36 -17.01
N LYS A 109 -9.51 2.38 -17.82
CA LYS A 109 -9.52 0.97 -17.44
C LYS A 109 -8.46 0.67 -16.37
N GLU A 110 -7.26 1.19 -16.53
CA GLU A 110 -6.16 1.06 -15.58
C GLU A 110 -6.51 1.72 -14.24
N LEU A 111 -6.98 2.98 -14.28
CA LEU A 111 -7.42 3.72 -13.10
C LEU A 111 -8.44 2.91 -12.28
N LEU A 112 -9.49 2.41 -12.94
CA LEU A 112 -10.54 1.63 -12.28
C LEU A 112 -10.03 0.29 -11.72
N ALA A 113 -9.16 -0.40 -12.45
CA ALA A 113 -8.61 -1.68 -12.01
C ALA A 113 -7.79 -1.50 -10.72
N ARG A 114 -6.89 -0.50 -10.69
CA ARG A 114 -6.04 -0.20 -9.53
C ARG A 114 -6.85 0.25 -8.31
N ILE A 115 -7.79 1.17 -8.49
CA ILE A 115 -8.67 1.64 -7.40
C ILE A 115 -9.48 0.48 -6.80
N LYS A 116 -10.11 -0.36 -7.64
CA LYS A 116 -10.86 -1.51 -7.16
C LYS A 116 -9.97 -2.52 -6.43
N ALA A 117 -8.74 -2.74 -6.91
CA ALA A 117 -7.78 -3.62 -6.27
C ALA A 117 -7.39 -3.11 -4.88
N VAL A 118 -7.11 -1.79 -4.74
CA VAL A 118 -6.78 -1.17 -3.45
C VAL A 118 -7.95 -1.25 -2.48
N LEU A 119 -9.16 -0.85 -2.89
CA LEU A 119 -10.36 -0.94 -2.05
C LEU A 119 -10.69 -2.38 -1.61
N LYS A 120 -10.49 -3.36 -2.48
CA LYS A 120 -10.67 -4.77 -2.14
C LYS A 120 -9.65 -5.24 -1.10
N ARG A 121 -8.41 -4.76 -1.17
CA ARG A 121 -7.36 -5.09 -0.20
C ARG A 121 -7.65 -4.51 1.18
N SER A 122 -8.10 -3.26 1.25
CA SER A 122 -8.44 -2.61 2.51
C SER A 122 -9.65 -3.24 3.22
N GLN A 123 -10.59 -3.83 2.45
CA GLN A 123 -11.77 -4.50 2.99
C GLN A 123 -11.55 -5.96 3.40
N LYS A 124 -10.50 -6.63 2.90
CA LYS A 124 -10.22 -8.06 3.17
C LYS A 124 -9.75 -8.37 4.60
N GLY A 125 -10.00 -7.51 5.55
CA GLY A 125 -9.59 -7.69 6.96
C GLY A 125 -10.31 -8.79 7.75
N SER A 126 -11.20 -9.62 7.15
CA SER A 126 -12.05 -10.52 7.94
C SER A 126 -12.21 -11.97 7.48
N ASP A 127 -11.60 -12.41 6.38
CA ASP A 127 -11.82 -13.78 5.90
C ASP A 127 -10.68 -14.74 6.26
N LYS A 128 -10.97 -15.62 7.23
CA LYS A 128 -10.23 -16.79 7.71
C LYS A 128 -8.93 -16.47 8.47
N ALA A 129 -9.09 -16.24 9.77
CA ALA A 129 -7.97 -16.41 10.70
C ALA A 129 -7.48 -17.87 10.63
N PRO A 130 -6.18 -18.15 10.39
CA PRO A 130 -5.59 -19.45 10.67
C PRO A 130 -5.77 -19.78 12.15
N ASP A 131 -5.71 -21.05 12.53
CA ASP A 131 -5.81 -21.50 13.94
C ASP A 131 -4.72 -20.87 14.84
N GLU A 132 -3.67 -20.33 14.27
CA GLU A 132 -2.64 -19.55 14.95
C GLU A 132 -3.02 -18.05 14.93
N HIS A 133 -3.27 -17.49 16.10
CA HIS A 133 -3.60 -16.07 16.25
C HIS A 133 -2.38 -15.15 16.15
N GLU A 134 -1.18 -15.68 16.39
CA GLU A 134 0.06 -14.92 16.42
C GLU A 134 1.19 -15.69 15.72
N ILE A 135 1.98 -14.99 14.89
CA ILE A 135 3.20 -15.51 14.27
C ILE A 135 4.39 -14.73 14.82
N ILE A 136 5.40 -15.46 15.31
CA ILE A 136 6.62 -14.87 15.88
C ILE A 136 7.81 -15.26 15.01
N CYS A 137 8.57 -14.26 14.54
CA CYS A 137 9.77 -14.43 13.73
C CYS A 137 10.89 -13.53 14.27
N GLY A 138 11.72 -14.08 15.15
CA GLY A 138 12.70 -13.29 15.88
C GLY A 138 12.03 -12.22 16.75
N ASP A 139 12.38 -10.95 16.54
CA ASP A 139 11.79 -9.82 17.28
C ASP A 139 10.45 -9.35 16.68
N VAL A 140 10.02 -9.92 15.54
CA VAL A 140 8.77 -9.54 14.86
C VAL A 140 7.63 -10.41 15.35
N ARG A 141 6.56 -9.81 15.82
CA ARG A 141 5.29 -10.46 16.19
C ARG A 141 4.17 -9.93 15.31
N ILE A 142 3.40 -10.83 14.75
CA ILE A 142 2.28 -10.53 13.85
C ILE A 142 1.01 -11.11 14.47
N ASP A 143 0.16 -10.25 15.06
CA ASP A 143 -1.18 -10.60 15.52
C ASP A 143 -2.12 -10.58 14.31
N LEU A 144 -2.47 -11.77 13.82
CA LEU A 144 -3.31 -11.93 12.63
C LEU A 144 -4.76 -11.48 12.88
N ALA A 145 -5.25 -11.67 14.11
CA ALA A 145 -6.63 -11.32 14.46
C ALA A 145 -6.83 -9.80 14.53
N ARG A 146 -5.83 -9.07 15.05
CA ARG A 146 -5.88 -7.60 15.18
C ARG A 146 -5.20 -6.86 14.06
N ARG A 147 -4.58 -7.56 13.11
CA ARG A 147 -3.73 -6.98 12.04
C ARG A 147 -2.64 -6.06 12.59
N ARG A 148 -2.07 -6.44 13.72
CA ARG A 148 -1.05 -5.65 14.42
C ARG A 148 0.32 -6.29 14.27
N VAL A 149 1.33 -5.48 14.01
CA VAL A 149 2.72 -5.92 13.93
C VAL A 149 3.54 -5.17 14.96
N THR A 150 4.38 -5.89 15.71
CA THR A 150 5.33 -5.30 16.64
C THR A 150 6.74 -5.82 16.34
N VAL A 151 7.74 -4.97 16.52
CA VAL A 151 9.15 -5.33 16.43
C VAL A 151 9.85 -4.87 17.72
N ALA A 152 10.50 -5.79 18.43
CA ALA A 152 11.12 -5.50 19.72
C ALA A 152 10.16 -4.75 20.68
N GLU A 153 8.93 -5.24 20.82
CA GLU A 153 7.84 -4.70 21.64
C GLU A 153 7.29 -3.32 21.20
N ARG A 154 7.76 -2.77 20.07
CA ARG A 154 7.24 -1.51 19.50
C ARG A 154 6.25 -1.82 18.38
N GLU A 155 5.07 -1.23 18.47
CA GLU A 155 4.09 -1.32 17.38
C GLU A 155 4.59 -0.58 16.16
N ILE A 156 4.43 -1.24 14.99
CA ILE A 156 4.83 -0.70 13.69
C ILE A 156 3.59 -0.46 12.85
N HIS A 157 3.51 0.72 12.28
CA HIS A 157 2.45 1.05 11.35
C HIS A 157 2.79 0.54 9.94
N LEU A 158 1.96 -0.35 9.43
CA LEU A 158 2.02 -0.85 8.05
C LEU A 158 0.78 -0.38 7.29
N THR A 159 0.97 0.00 6.03
CA THR A 159 -0.17 0.20 5.13
C THR A 159 -0.91 -1.11 4.89
N SER A 160 -2.12 -1.04 4.34
CA SER A 160 -2.91 -2.23 4.03
C SER A 160 -2.19 -3.18 3.09
N THR A 161 -1.47 -2.65 2.11
CA THR A 161 -0.71 -3.44 1.13
C THR A 161 0.54 -4.08 1.75
N GLU A 162 1.30 -3.33 2.55
CA GLU A 162 2.44 -3.86 3.30
C GLU A 162 2.04 -4.97 4.25
N TYR A 163 0.94 -4.76 5.00
CA TYR A 163 0.42 -5.77 5.89
C TYR A 163 0.02 -7.04 5.13
N ASN A 164 -0.70 -6.92 4.00
CA ASN A 164 -1.11 -8.08 3.21
C ASN A 164 0.09 -8.84 2.63
N LEU A 165 1.14 -8.14 2.21
CA LEU A 165 2.37 -8.77 1.75
C LEU A 165 3.10 -9.50 2.88
N LEU A 166 3.23 -8.86 4.04
CA LEU A 166 3.82 -9.49 5.22
C LEU A 166 3.00 -10.69 5.69
N HIS A 167 1.68 -10.58 5.71
CA HIS A 167 0.76 -11.65 6.06
C HIS A 167 0.94 -12.87 5.16
N GLU A 168 0.98 -12.67 3.83
CA GLU A 168 1.16 -13.75 2.87
C GLU A 168 2.49 -14.47 3.09
N LEU A 169 3.57 -13.73 3.30
CA LEU A 169 4.88 -14.29 3.63
C LEU A 169 4.88 -15.04 4.97
N ALA A 170 4.15 -14.53 5.98
CA ALA A 170 4.11 -15.08 7.32
C ALA A 170 3.30 -16.38 7.41
N VAL A 171 2.18 -16.46 6.71
CA VAL A 171 1.36 -17.70 6.62
C VAL A 171 2.14 -18.82 5.95
N HIS A 172 3.03 -18.48 5.02
CA HIS A 172 3.90 -19.44 4.32
C HIS A 172 5.37 -19.36 4.81
N ARG A 173 5.56 -19.05 6.11
CA ARG A 173 6.89 -18.90 6.71
C ARG A 173 7.79 -20.08 6.41
N ASN A 174 9.09 -19.81 6.24
CA ASN A 174 10.11 -20.78 5.88
C ASN A 174 9.94 -21.45 4.49
N GLN A 175 9.02 -20.92 3.66
CA GLN A 175 8.84 -21.35 2.27
C GLN A 175 9.17 -20.19 1.32
N VAL A 176 9.72 -20.50 0.15
CA VAL A 176 9.94 -19.50 -0.90
C VAL A 176 8.65 -19.34 -1.70
N LEU A 177 8.09 -18.12 -1.69
CA LEU A 177 6.99 -17.74 -2.55
C LEU A 177 7.51 -17.10 -3.82
N LEU A 178 6.99 -17.52 -4.97
CA LEU A 178 7.38 -16.97 -6.27
C LEU A 178 6.93 -15.51 -6.41
N HIS A 179 7.66 -14.71 -7.21
CA HIS A 179 7.26 -13.34 -7.51
C HIS A 179 5.81 -13.27 -8.02
N GLU A 180 5.44 -14.16 -8.95
CA GLU A 180 4.11 -14.23 -9.52
C GLU A 180 3.03 -14.56 -8.45
N GLN A 181 3.31 -15.49 -7.55
CA GLN A 181 2.38 -15.84 -6.46
C GLN A 181 2.12 -14.64 -5.55
N LEU A 182 3.18 -13.96 -5.10
CA LEU A 182 3.06 -12.77 -4.26
C LEU A 182 2.29 -11.66 -4.96
N LEU A 183 2.63 -11.37 -6.22
CA LEU A 183 1.95 -10.34 -7.01
C LEU A 183 0.47 -10.67 -7.21
N ASN A 184 0.13 -11.90 -7.58
CA ASN A 184 -1.25 -12.30 -7.78
C ASN A 184 -2.07 -12.27 -6.50
N THR A 185 -1.52 -12.76 -5.38
CA THR A 185 -2.25 -12.83 -4.11
C THR A 185 -2.47 -11.46 -3.50
N VAL A 186 -1.43 -10.63 -3.51
CA VAL A 186 -1.47 -9.31 -2.86
C VAL A 186 -2.11 -8.26 -3.76
N TRP A 187 -1.78 -8.20 -5.05
CA TRP A 187 -2.26 -7.13 -5.95
C TRP A 187 -3.29 -7.58 -6.97
N GLY A 188 -3.28 -8.85 -7.36
CA GLY A 188 -4.15 -9.41 -8.38
C GLY A 188 -3.40 -9.74 -9.68
N SER A 189 -4.08 -10.45 -10.59
CA SER A 189 -3.48 -10.99 -11.81
C SER A 189 -2.96 -9.91 -12.79
N GLU A 190 -3.43 -8.68 -12.65
CA GLU A 190 -3.01 -7.56 -13.50
C GLU A 190 -1.56 -7.13 -13.24
N TYR A 191 -1.02 -7.48 -12.06
CA TYR A 191 0.34 -7.10 -11.60
C TYR A 191 1.38 -8.21 -11.77
N THR A 192 1.03 -9.34 -12.39
CA THR A 192 1.88 -10.56 -12.45
C THR A 192 3.30 -10.31 -12.96
N ASN A 193 3.49 -9.30 -13.82
CA ASN A 193 4.79 -8.96 -14.41
C ASN A 193 5.50 -7.79 -13.71
N ASP A 194 4.89 -7.18 -12.71
CA ASP A 194 5.40 -5.96 -12.05
C ASP A 194 6.38 -6.30 -10.91
N VAL A 195 7.44 -7.04 -11.21
CA VAL A 195 8.42 -7.50 -10.20
C VAL A 195 9.12 -6.33 -9.50
N ASP A 196 9.35 -5.21 -10.18
CA ASP A 196 9.97 -4.03 -9.58
C ASP A 196 9.05 -3.39 -8.53
N TYR A 197 7.75 -3.49 -8.74
CA TYR A 197 6.73 -3.11 -7.78
C TYR A 197 6.83 -3.93 -6.47
N LEU A 198 6.88 -5.26 -6.59
CA LEU A 198 7.10 -6.14 -5.45
C LEU A 198 8.41 -5.82 -4.71
N ARG A 199 9.49 -5.53 -5.46
CA ARG A 199 10.78 -5.18 -4.86
C ARG A 199 10.70 -3.92 -4.00
N ALA A 200 9.97 -2.90 -4.45
CA ALA A 200 9.78 -1.67 -3.71
C ALA A 200 9.06 -1.91 -2.38
N TYR A 201 7.97 -2.70 -2.38
CA TYR A 201 7.27 -3.06 -1.14
C TYR A 201 8.10 -3.93 -0.19
N ILE A 202 8.89 -4.87 -0.72
CA ILE A 202 9.84 -5.65 0.09
C ILE A 202 10.90 -4.73 0.71
N HIS A 203 11.36 -3.70 -0.04
CA HIS A 203 12.29 -2.71 0.50
C HIS A 203 11.65 -1.93 1.65
N SER A 204 10.46 -1.37 1.46
CA SER A 204 9.73 -0.63 2.49
C SER A 204 9.45 -1.49 3.73
N LEU A 205 9.00 -2.74 3.56
CA LEU A 205 8.81 -3.67 4.68
C LEU A 205 10.11 -3.90 5.45
N ARG A 206 11.23 -4.12 4.76
CA ARG A 206 12.54 -4.31 5.42
C ARG A 206 12.94 -3.10 6.24
N GLN A 207 12.72 -1.88 5.76
CA GLN A 207 12.99 -0.65 6.50
C GLN A 207 12.21 -0.60 7.83
N LYS A 208 11.04 -1.20 7.88
CA LYS A 208 10.16 -1.20 9.05
C LYS A 208 10.41 -2.36 10.02
N ILE A 209 10.80 -3.55 9.52
CA ILE A 209 10.84 -4.77 10.34
C ILE A 209 12.24 -5.36 10.56
N GLU A 210 13.23 -5.03 9.71
CA GLU A 210 14.60 -5.53 9.87
C GLU A 210 15.42 -4.62 10.75
N THR A 211 16.28 -5.19 11.58
CA THR A 211 17.27 -4.42 12.35
C THR A 211 18.32 -3.79 11.44
N ASP A 212 18.71 -4.49 10.38
CA ASP A 212 19.60 -4.02 9.31
C ASP A 212 18.98 -4.33 7.95
N PRO A 213 18.27 -3.37 7.33
CA PRO A 213 17.63 -3.58 6.04
C PRO A 213 18.57 -3.91 4.88
N ALA A 214 19.84 -3.51 4.97
CA ALA A 214 20.87 -3.83 3.97
C ALA A 214 21.32 -5.30 4.05
N ASN A 215 21.27 -5.89 5.26
CA ASN A 215 21.58 -7.30 5.50
C ASN A 215 20.39 -8.01 6.15
N PRO A 216 19.28 -8.21 5.43
CA PRO A 216 18.03 -8.70 5.96
C PRO A 216 18.16 -10.13 6.48
N LYS A 217 17.48 -10.44 7.59
CA LYS A 217 17.47 -11.77 8.22
C LYS A 217 16.07 -12.37 8.29
N ILE A 218 15.04 -11.56 8.17
CA ILE A 218 13.63 -11.95 8.28
C ILE A 218 13.02 -12.16 6.89
N ILE A 219 13.10 -11.16 6.01
CA ILE A 219 12.63 -11.32 4.62
C ILE A 219 13.84 -11.58 3.72
N LEU A 220 14.03 -12.82 3.33
CA LEU A 220 15.13 -13.24 2.47
C LEU A 220 14.73 -13.26 1.00
N ARG A 221 15.65 -12.88 0.13
CA ARG A 221 15.50 -12.97 -1.32
C ARG A 221 16.07 -14.28 -1.84
N CYS A 222 15.27 -15.01 -2.62
CA CYS A 222 15.76 -16.10 -3.47
C CYS A 222 15.97 -15.53 -4.89
N PRO A 223 17.22 -15.32 -5.35
CA PRO A 223 17.50 -14.62 -6.60
C PRO A 223 16.81 -15.30 -7.80
N GLY A 224 16.09 -14.51 -8.60
CA GLY A 224 15.36 -15.00 -9.79
C GLY A 224 14.09 -15.79 -9.50
N VAL A 225 13.76 -16.08 -8.23
CA VAL A 225 12.63 -16.92 -7.83
C VAL A 225 11.57 -16.13 -7.06
N GLY A 226 11.92 -15.55 -5.93
CA GLY A 226 10.96 -14.90 -5.06
C GLY A 226 11.53 -14.48 -3.71
N TYR A 227 10.67 -14.53 -2.68
CA TYR A 227 10.99 -14.15 -1.31
C TYR A 227 10.47 -15.18 -0.32
N SER A 228 11.10 -15.23 0.85
CA SER A 228 10.63 -16.02 1.99
C SER A 228 10.74 -15.22 3.28
N LEU A 229 9.83 -15.44 4.21
CA LEU A 229 9.94 -14.97 5.58
C LEU A 229 10.51 -16.11 6.42
N VAL A 230 11.64 -15.86 7.05
CA VAL A 230 12.34 -16.86 7.88
C VAL A 230 12.02 -16.60 9.34
N CYS A 231 11.38 -17.59 9.96
CA CYS A 231 11.18 -17.59 11.40
C CYS A 231 12.12 -18.65 11.98
N THR A 232 13.12 -18.21 12.72
CA THR A 232 13.90 -19.11 13.55
C THR A 232 13.08 -19.39 14.79
N ASP A 233 12.68 -20.63 15.00
CA ASP A 233 12.09 -21.04 16.27
C ASP A 233 13.06 -20.67 17.38
N SER A 234 12.58 -19.84 18.31
CA SER A 234 13.31 -19.54 19.56
C SER A 234 13.21 -20.78 20.44
N SER A 235 13.86 -21.86 19.99
CA SER A 235 14.03 -23.07 20.77
C SER A 235 15.49 -23.17 21.18
N ASN A 236 15.83 -22.49 22.28
CA ASN A 236 16.69 -22.97 23.35
C ASN A 236 16.83 -21.93 24.47
#